data_a9810cf6acaeb5ae585843e51276e3b4
#
_entry.id   a9810cf6acaeb5ae585843e51276e3b4
#
_cell.length_a   1.000
_cell.length_b   1.000
_cell.length_c   1.000
_cell.angle_alpha   90.00
_cell.angle_beta   90.00
_cell.angle_gamma   90.00
#
_symmetry.space_group_name_H-M   'P 1'
#
loop_
_entity.id
_entity.type
_entity.pdbx_description
1 polymer ?
#
loop_
_entity_poly.entity_id
_entity_poly.type
_entity_poly.pdbx_seq_one_letter_code
_entity_poly.pdbx_strand_id
1 'polypeptide(L)'
;MEDSSQSRPCAGAGAAIDPADRFWEPWLAMWRVNALLLVEPWDNAMRAFAERAQLLPRRMAALELDLDRLARVEPSTVREMVERCTTCASPEQCEWDLRQNPGNPAWQAYCPNAARLMALMPRTGINA
;
A
#
# COMPACT_ATOMS: atom_id res chain seq x y z
N MET A 1 -66.24 22.83 -19.94
CA MET A 1 -64.98 23.15 -19.35
C MET A 1 -64.21 21.88 -19.18
N GLU A 2 -63.42 21.54 -20.14
CA GLU A 2 -62.64 20.32 -20.16
C GLU A 2 -61.37 20.55 -19.39
N ASP A 3 -61.32 19.82 -18.31
CA ASP A 3 -60.09 19.67 -17.54
C ASP A 3 -59.16 18.71 -18.29
N SER A 4 -58.27 19.27 -19.08
CA SER A 4 -57.21 18.53 -19.74
C SER A 4 -56.08 18.27 -18.75
N SER A 5 -56.37 17.52 -17.69
CA SER A 5 -55.29 16.91 -16.95
C SER A 5 -54.72 15.74 -17.76
N GLN A 6 -53.96 16.07 -18.78
CA GLN A 6 -53.06 15.12 -19.39
C GLN A 6 -51.98 14.84 -18.38
N SER A 7 -52.19 13.80 -17.63
CA SER A 7 -51.08 13.12 -16.91
C SER A 7 -50.07 12.71 -17.95
N ARG A 8 -49.01 13.49 -18.05
CA ARG A 8 -47.83 13.07 -18.78
C ARG A 8 -47.32 11.79 -18.13
N PRO A 9 -47.26 10.67 -18.84
CA PRO A 9 -46.61 9.50 -18.28
C PRO A 9 -45.21 9.92 -17.90
N CYS A 10 -44.80 9.57 -16.71
CA CYS A 10 -43.42 9.72 -16.28
C CYS A 10 -42.54 8.98 -17.30
N ALA A 11 -41.92 9.73 -18.19
CA ALA A 11 -40.95 9.19 -19.12
C ALA A 11 -39.70 8.80 -18.34
N GLY A 12 -39.75 7.65 -17.72
CA GLY A 12 -38.64 7.22 -16.92
C GLY A 12 -38.23 5.78 -17.15
N ALA A 13 -39.18 4.90 -17.33
CA ALA A 13 -38.86 3.49 -17.46
C ALA A 13 -39.16 3.02 -18.89
N GLY A 14 -38.15 3.00 -19.74
CA GLY A 14 -38.29 2.45 -21.07
C GLY A 14 -38.18 3.47 -22.22
N ALA A 15 -37.59 4.63 -22.00
CA ALA A 15 -37.10 5.44 -23.08
C ALA A 15 -36.12 4.55 -23.88
N ALA A 16 -36.52 4.17 -25.10
CA ALA A 16 -35.64 3.48 -26.02
C ALA A 16 -34.37 4.33 -26.15
N ILE A 17 -33.26 3.79 -25.71
CA ILE A 17 -31.96 4.41 -25.89
C ILE A 17 -31.79 4.63 -27.37
N ASP A 18 -31.58 5.87 -27.77
CA ASP A 18 -31.37 6.23 -29.16
C ASP A 18 -30.24 5.36 -29.73
N PRO A 19 -30.41 4.77 -30.94
CA PRO A 19 -29.32 4.03 -31.58
C PRO A 19 -28.02 4.82 -31.68
N ALA A 20 -28.09 6.15 -31.70
CA ALA A 20 -26.92 7.00 -31.66
C ALA A 20 -26.19 6.92 -30.29
N ASP A 21 -26.92 6.73 -29.21
CA ASP A 21 -26.33 6.58 -27.87
C ASP A 21 -25.62 5.24 -27.68
N ARG A 22 -26.01 4.20 -28.46
CA ARG A 22 -25.34 2.91 -28.47
C ARG A 22 -23.97 2.93 -29.15
N PHE A 23 -23.67 3.94 -29.91
CA PHE A 23 -22.35 4.06 -30.54
C PHE A 23 -21.22 4.11 -29.52
N TRP A 24 -21.49 4.65 -28.35
CA TRP A 24 -20.52 4.80 -27.28
C TRP A 24 -20.37 3.58 -26.38
N GLU A 25 -21.37 2.68 -26.36
CA GLU A 25 -21.34 1.51 -25.49
C GLU A 25 -20.13 0.62 -25.69
N PRO A 26 -19.72 0.25 -26.94
CA PRO A 26 -18.53 -0.56 -27.14
C PRO A 26 -17.26 0.12 -26.62
N TRP A 27 -17.16 1.42 -26.76
CA TRP A 27 -16.04 2.22 -26.29
C TRP A 27 -16.00 2.27 -24.75
N LEU A 28 -17.15 2.45 -24.14
CA LEU A 28 -17.27 2.44 -22.68
C LEU A 28 -16.98 1.07 -22.10
N ALA A 29 -17.44 0.00 -22.74
CA ALA A 29 -17.14 -1.37 -22.33
C ALA A 29 -15.62 -1.65 -22.44
N MET A 30 -15.00 -1.25 -23.53
CA MET A 30 -13.58 -1.39 -23.75
C MET A 30 -12.77 -0.57 -22.73
N TRP A 31 -13.23 0.64 -22.42
CA TRP A 31 -12.61 1.50 -21.41
C TRP A 31 -12.69 0.88 -20.01
N ARG A 32 -13.85 0.31 -19.64
CA ARG A 32 -14.04 -0.37 -18.36
C ARG A 32 -13.12 -1.58 -18.21
N VAL A 33 -13.02 -2.38 -19.25
CA VAL A 33 -12.14 -3.56 -19.25
C VAL A 33 -10.68 -3.14 -19.13
N ASN A 34 -10.24 -2.17 -19.91
CA ASN A 34 -8.88 -1.65 -19.85
C ASN A 34 -8.59 -0.97 -18.51
N ALA A 35 -9.52 -0.21 -17.97
CA ALA A 35 -9.37 0.42 -16.66
C ALA A 35 -9.23 -0.63 -15.55
N LEU A 36 -10.03 -1.69 -15.57
CA LEU A 36 -9.94 -2.78 -14.59
C LEU A 36 -8.62 -3.55 -14.71
N LEU A 37 -8.17 -3.82 -15.95
CA LEU A 37 -6.90 -4.52 -16.18
C LEU A 37 -5.68 -3.69 -15.75
N LEU A 38 -5.79 -2.37 -15.71
CA LEU A 38 -4.71 -1.48 -15.28
C LEU A 38 -4.75 -1.19 -13.78
N VAL A 39 -5.94 -1.16 -13.20
CA VAL A 39 -6.14 -0.83 -11.77
C VAL A 39 -5.71 -1.98 -10.87
N GLU A 40 -6.06 -3.24 -11.20
CA GLU A 40 -5.70 -4.39 -10.36
C GLU A 40 -4.19 -4.57 -10.17
N PRO A 41 -3.34 -4.53 -11.23
CA PRO A 41 -1.89 -4.63 -11.04
C PRO A 41 -1.33 -3.48 -10.22
N TRP A 42 -1.88 -2.27 -10.41
CA TRP A 42 -1.48 -1.10 -9.65
C TRP A 42 -1.83 -1.22 -8.18
N ASP A 43 -3.06 -1.61 -7.86
CA ASP A 43 -3.50 -1.82 -6.48
C ASP A 43 -2.68 -2.91 -5.78
N ASN A 44 -2.37 -4.00 -6.47
CA ASN A 44 -1.52 -5.06 -5.94
C ASN A 44 -0.10 -4.58 -5.70
N ALA A 45 0.47 -3.79 -6.60
CA ALA A 45 1.80 -3.22 -6.44
C ALA A 45 1.84 -2.22 -5.27
N MET A 46 0.84 -1.37 -5.15
CA MET A 46 0.73 -0.41 -4.05
C MET A 46 0.52 -1.10 -2.70
N ARG A 47 -0.24 -2.17 -2.67
CA ARG A 47 -0.44 -2.98 -1.47
C ARG A 47 0.86 -3.65 -1.05
N ALA A 48 1.56 -4.29 -1.98
CA ALA A 48 2.85 -4.90 -1.71
C ALA A 48 3.89 -3.88 -1.22
N PHE A 49 3.90 -2.69 -1.79
CA PHE A 49 4.73 -1.59 -1.33
C PHE A 49 4.39 -1.17 0.11
N ALA A 50 3.11 -0.99 0.41
CA ALA A 50 2.64 -0.63 1.73
C ALA A 50 2.97 -1.71 2.78
N GLU A 51 2.81 -2.97 2.44
CA GLU A 51 3.18 -4.10 3.30
C GLU A 51 4.67 -4.12 3.61
N ARG A 52 5.51 -3.91 2.59
CA ARG A 52 6.97 -3.81 2.77
C ARG A 52 7.37 -2.61 3.62
N ALA A 53 6.71 -1.47 3.43
CA ALA A 53 6.95 -0.27 4.23
C ALA A 53 6.61 -0.47 5.71
N GLN A 54 5.66 -1.37 6.04
CA GLN A 54 5.30 -1.71 7.42
C GLN A 54 6.36 -2.56 8.13
N LEU A 55 7.25 -3.19 7.41
CA LEU A 55 8.29 -4.04 8.01
C LEU A 55 9.29 -3.24 8.82
N LEU A 56 9.65 -2.04 8.39
CA LEU A 56 10.57 -1.18 9.13
C LEU A 56 10.03 -0.76 10.51
N PRO A 57 8.82 -0.21 10.64
CA PRO A 57 8.24 0.09 11.96
C PRO A 57 8.17 -1.13 12.87
N ARG A 58 7.78 -2.26 12.34
CA ARG A 58 7.69 -3.52 13.09
C ARG A 58 9.07 -3.99 13.57
N ARG A 59 10.08 -3.92 12.71
CA ARG A 59 11.45 -4.28 13.07
C ARG A 59 12.00 -3.34 14.13
N MET A 60 11.81 -2.05 13.98
CA MET A 60 12.25 -1.06 14.96
C MET A 60 11.56 -1.25 16.30
N ALA A 61 10.26 -1.52 16.30
CA ALA A 61 9.52 -1.85 17.53
C ALA A 61 10.06 -3.11 18.22
N ALA A 62 10.40 -4.14 17.45
CA ALA A 62 11.01 -5.37 17.98
C ALA A 62 12.39 -5.14 18.58
N LEU A 63 13.10 -4.13 18.13
CA LEU A 63 14.41 -3.72 18.64
C LEU A 63 14.32 -2.63 19.73
N GLU A 64 13.11 -2.27 20.12
CA GLU A 64 12.83 -1.19 21.09
C GLU A 64 13.38 0.18 20.64
N LEU A 65 13.39 0.43 19.33
CA LEU A 65 13.81 1.68 18.73
C LEU A 65 12.63 2.59 18.46
N ASP A 66 12.79 3.88 18.78
CA ASP A 66 11.76 4.90 18.57
C ASP A 66 11.85 5.47 17.15
N LEU A 67 11.02 4.96 16.25
CA LEU A 67 10.94 5.43 14.86
C LEU A 67 10.44 6.87 14.78
N ASP A 68 9.46 7.27 15.58
CA ASP A 68 8.90 8.61 15.55
C ASP A 68 9.94 9.66 15.95
N ARG A 69 10.72 9.35 16.95
CA ARG A 69 11.84 10.20 17.35
C ARG A 69 12.89 10.31 16.26
N LEU A 70 13.28 9.19 15.66
CA LEU A 70 14.25 9.17 14.58
C LEU A 70 13.74 9.96 13.37
N ALA A 71 12.47 9.84 13.04
CA ALA A 71 11.85 10.58 11.94
C ALA A 71 11.85 12.11 12.18
N ARG A 72 11.78 12.54 13.42
CA ARG A 72 11.86 13.98 13.77
C ARG A 72 13.29 14.51 13.74
N VAL A 73 14.24 13.71 14.17
CA VAL A 73 15.66 14.11 14.29
C VAL A 73 16.40 13.95 12.98
N GLU A 74 16.20 12.84 12.31
CA GLU A 74 16.89 12.44 11.08
C GLU A 74 15.93 11.91 10.02
N PRO A 75 15.06 12.77 9.45
CA PRO A 75 14.06 12.32 8.47
C PRO A 75 14.67 11.70 7.21
N SER A 76 15.84 12.17 6.78
CA SER A 76 16.55 11.60 5.63
C SER A 76 16.99 10.15 5.87
N THR A 77 17.45 9.85 7.08
CA THR A 77 17.84 8.50 7.48
C THR A 77 16.65 7.55 7.43
N VAL A 78 15.50 7.97 7.96
CA VAL A 78 14.27 7.16 7.91
C VAL A 78 13.84 6.93 6.47
N ARG A 79 13.91 7.93 5.61
CA ARG A 79 13.57 7.81 4.19
C ARG A 79 14.44 6.76 3.49
N GLU A 80 15.76 6.82 3.69
CA GLU A 80 16.69 5.83 3.15
C GLU A 80 16.39 4.41 3.66
N MET A 81 16.07 4.28 4.92
CA MET A 81 15.73 2.98 5.52
C MET A 81 14.44 2.41 4.93
N VAL A 82 13.42 3.25 4.73
CA VAL A 82 12.16 2.85 4.07
C VAL A 82 12.43 2.40 2.63
N GLU A 83 13.22 3.14 1.88
CA GLU A 83 13.59 2.77 0.51
C GLU A 83 14.27 1.41 0.45
N ARG A 84 15.19 1.13 1.37
CA ARG A 84 15.84 -0.18 1.46
C ARG A 84 14.87 -1.30 1.79
N CYS A 85 13.89 -1.06 2.67
CA CYS A 85 12.85 -2.04 2.98
C CYS A 85 11.95 -2.32 1.78
N THR A 86 11.58 -1.29 1.02
CA THR A 86 10.71 -1.45 -0.15
C THR A 86 11.38 -2.19 -1.30
N THR A 87 12.70 -2.14 -1.39
CA THR A 87 13.50 -2.84 -2.40
C THR A 87 14.21 -4.09 -1.85
N CYS A 88 13.90 -4.48 -0.63
CA CYS A 88 14.49 -5.64 0.04
C CYS A 88 14.25 -6.93 -0.74
N ALA A 89 15.27 -7.78 -0.84
CA ALA A 89 15.17 -9.08 -1.50
C ALA A 89 14.46 -10.15 -0.65
N SER A 90 14.31 -9.93 0.65
CA SER A 90 13.82 -10.94 1.62
C SER A 90 12.68 -10.42 2.52
N PRO A 91 11.63 -9.78 1.95
CA PRO A 91 10.54 -9.24 2.77
C PRO A 91 9.74 -10.34 3.47
N GLU A 92 9.55 -11.48 2.82
CA GLU A 92 8.81 -12.61 3.37
C GLU A 92 9.54 -13.22 4.57
N GLN A 93 10.86 -13.34 4.48
CA GLN A 93 11.69 -13.83 5.57
C GLN A 93 11.63 -12.89 6.78
N CYS A 94 11.70 -11.59 6.52
CA CYS A 94 11.58 -10.57 7.57
C CYS A 94 10.23 -10.63 8.26
N GLU A 95 9.15 -10.74 7.50
CA GLU A 95 7.79 -10.86 8.04
C GLU A 95 7.61 -12.14 8.87
N TRP A 96 8.13 -13.25 8.37
CA TRP A 96 8.11 -14.52 9.07
C TRP A 96 8.85 -14.43 10.42
N ASP A 97 10.07 -13.92 10.42
CA ASP A 97 10.87 -13.79 11.64
C ASP A 97 10.21 -12.86 12.66
N LEU A 98 9.61 -11.77 12.22
CA LEU A 98 8.86 -10.86 13.10
C LEU A 98 7.64 -11.51 13.73
N ARG A 99 6.97 -12.42 13.02
CA ARG A 99 5.81 -13.16 13.56
C ARG A 99 6.21 -14.28 14.50
N GLN A 100 7.25 -15.01 14.16
CA GLN A 100 7.65 -16.20 14.93
C GLN A 100 8.50 -15.86 16.15
N ASN A 101 9.50 -15.03 15.97
CA ASN A 101 10.40 -14.64 17.04
C ASN A 101 11.03 -13.28 16.73
N PRO A 102 10.38 -12.19 17.14
CA PRO A 102 10.89 -10.84 16.87
C PRO A 102 12.24 -10.54 17.49
N GLY A 103 12.64 -11.28 18.53
CA GLY A 103 13.95 -11.15 19.19
C GLY A 103 15.08 -11.92 18.52
N ASN A 104 14.78 -12.74 17.49
CA ASN A 104 15.81 -13.53 16.81
C ASN A 104 16.73 -12.63 15.99
N PRO A 105 18.06 -12.69 16.21
CA PRO A 105 19.03 -11.86 15.49
C PRO A 105 19.27 -12.28 14.03
N ALA A 106 18.59 -13.30 13.51
CA ALA A 106 18.74 -13.79 12.14
C ALA A 106 18.54 -12.70 11.07
N TRP A 107 17.76 -11.67 11.35
CA TRP A 107 17.54 -10.52 10.45
C TRP A 107 18.84 -9.80 10.08
N GLN A 108 19.85 -9.85 10.92
CA GLN A 108 21.15 -9.19 10.68
C GLN A 108 21.87 -9.74 9.45
N ALA A 109 21.58 -10.98 9.09
CA ALA A 109 22.20 -11.64 7.94
C ALA A 109 21.62 -11.21 6.59
N TYR A 110 20.35 -10.81 6.51
CA TYR A 110 19.68 -10.51 5.26
C TYR A 110 19.10 -9.09 5.16
N CYS A 111 18.93 -8.39 6.27
CA CYS A 111 18.30 -7.07 6.28
C CYS A 111 19.23 -6.01 5.66
N PRO A 112 18.79 -5.27 4.63
CA PRO A 112 19.61 -4.22 4.03
C PRO A 112 19.85 -3.04 4.98
N ASN A 113 19.05 -2.90 6.03
CA ASN A 113 19.20 -1.89 7.08
C ASN A 113 19.96 -2.40 8.31
N ALA A 114 20.51 -3.62 8.28
CA ALA A 114 21.11 -4.25 9.43
C ALA A 114 22.20 -3.39 10.09
N ALA A 115 23.14 -2.86 9.31
CA ALA A 115 24.21 -2.01 9.83
C ALA A 115 23.66 -0.74 10.51
N ARG A 116 22.65 -0.11 9.90
CA ARG A 116 22.03 1.10 10.43
C ARG A 116 21.25 0.81 11.70
N LEU A 117 20.46 -0.26 11.71
CA LEU A 117 19.69 -0.67 12.87
C LEU A 117 20.59 -1.04 14.05
N MET A 118 21.66 -1.78 13.79
CA MET A 118 22.64 -2.10 14.82
C MET A 118 23.33 -0.86 15.40
N ALA A 119 23.62 0.13 14.56
CA ALA A 119 24.19 1.40 15.00
C ALA A 119 23.24 2.22 15.87
N LEU A 120 21.93 2.08 15.67
CA LEU A 120 20.90 2.76 16.45
C LEU A 120 20.58 2.03 17.77
N MET A 121 20.88 0.74 17.86
CA MET A 121 20.65 -0.02 19.08
C MET A 121 21.53 0.54 20.19
N PRO A 122 20.97 0.67 21.42
CA PRO A 122 21.80 1.03 22.56
C PRO A 122 22.91 0.00 22.68
N ARG A 123 24.13 0.47 22.71
CA ARG A 123 25.24 -0.40 23.07
C ARG A 123 24.96 -0.88 24.49
N THR A 124 24.51 -2.11 24.61
CA THR A 124 24.59 -2.79 25.88
C THR A 124 26.06 -2.84 26.22
N GLY A 125 26.51 -1.84 26.93
CA GLY A 125 27.90 -1.73 27.28
C GLY A 125 28.27 -2.83 28.22
N ILE A 126 28.75 -3.92 27.66
CA ILE A 126 29.75 -4.70 28.33
C ILE A 126 31.06 -4.01 28.07
N ASN A 127 31.09 -2.79 28.45
CA ASN A 127 32.35 -2.08 28.68
C ASN A 127 32.48 -1.97 30.17
N ALA A 128 32.80 -3.08 30.69
CA ALA A 128 33.65 -3.00 31.83
C ALA A 128 34.99 -2.50 31.35
#